data_b7c34790cdfa374d2469ca8549454bc5
#
_entry.id   b7c34790cdfa374d2469ca8549454bc5
#
_cell.length_a   1.000
_cell.length_b   1.000
_cell.length_c   1.000
_cell.angle_alpha   90.00
_cell.angle_beta   90.00
_cell.angle_gamma   90.00
#
_symmetry.space_group_name_H-M   'P 1'
#
loop_
_entity.id
_entity.type
_entity.pdbx_description
1 polymer ?
#
loop_
_entity_poly.entity_id
_entity_poly.type
_entity_poly.pdbx_seq_one_letter_code
_entity_poly.pdbx_strand_id
1 'polypeptide(L)'
;MRTYREFGAECLAEVREIYAACGWTSYLGDEERLRRALGRSLFLLGAFEDGALVGFVRCVGDGEHIVYVQDLIVRPALQRRGIGRELMRQVSEHFAGVRQFLLITDAEDAVSNAFYRAIGLKTTLGGYPCTAYFRDLPEA
;
A
#
# COMPACT_ATOMS: atom_id res chain seq x y z
N MET A 1 18.66 -7.72 -10.13
CA MET A 1 18.30 -8.51 -8.95
C MET A 1 17.27 -7.77 -8.11
N ARG A 2 16.24 -8.44 -7.71
CA ARG A 2 15.17 -7.83 -6.93
C ARG A 2 15.44 -7.96 -5.43
N THR A 3 15.32 -6.86 -4.72
CA THR A 3 15.45 -6.84 -3.27
C THR A 3 14.24 -6.14 -2.66
N TYR A 4 13.99 -6.42 -1.38
CA TYR A 4 12.90 -5.81 -0.61
C TYR A 4 13.49 -5.21 0.65
N ARG A 5 13.28 -3.93 0.86
CA ARG A 5 13.78 -3.24 2.04
C ARG A 5 12.94 -2.03 2.40
N GLU A 6 13.01 -1.63 3.65
CA GLU A 6 12.39 -0.38 4.09
C GLU A 6 13.08 0.82 3.45
N PHE A 7 12.31 1.88 3.25
CA PHE A 7 12.81 3.12 2.67
C PHE A 7 12.08 4.31 3.30
N GLY A 8 12.49 5.51 2.96
CA GLY A 8 11.89 6.74 3.45
C GLY A 8 11.86 7.84 2.40
N ALA A 9 11.90 9.08 2.84
CA ALA A 9 11.77 10.24 1.95
C ALA A 9 12.89 10.37 0.91
N GLU A 10 13.99 9.63 1.05
CA GLU A 10 15.03 9.60 0.03
C GLU A 10 14.54 9.06 -1.32
N CYS A 11 13.46 8.29 -1.31
CA CYS A 11 12.84 7.76 -2.52
C CYS A 11 11.64 8.58 -2.99
N LEU A 12 11.45 9.78 -2.48
CA LEU A 12 10.27 10.60 -2.81
C LEU A 12 10.05 10.76 -4.32
N ALA A 13 11.11 11.03 -5.08
CA ALA A 13 10.99 11.20 -6.52
C ALA A 13 10.46 9.94 -7.21
N GLU A 14 11.00 8.78 -6.83
CA GLU A 14 10.57 7.50 -7.39
C GLU A 14 9.14 7.14 -6.97
N VAL A 15 8.76 7.44 -5.73
CA VAL A 15 7.39 7.26 -5.24
C VAL A 15 6.42 8.08 -6.10
N ARG A 16 6.74 9.34 -6.36
CA ARG A 16 5.92 10.20 -7.20
C ARG A 16 5.79 9.67 -8.63
N GLU A 17 6.88 9.16 -9.20
CA GLU A 17 6.85 8.55 -10.53
C GLU A 17 5.93 7.34 -10.57
N ILE A 18 5.94 6.51 -9.55
CA ILE A 18 5.09 5.32 -9.47
C ILE A 18 3.61 5.71 -9.37
N TYR A 19 3.28 6.69 -8.50
CA TYR A 19 1.91 7.19 -8.41
C TYR A 19 1.44 7.72 -9.77
N ALA A 20 2.26 8.53 -10.43
CA ALA A 20 1.92 9.09 -11.74
C ALA A 20 1.70 7.99 -12.79
N ALA A 21 2.58 7.00 -12.84
CA ALA A 21 2.50 5.89 -13.79
C ALA A 21 1.23 5.06 -13.61
N CYS A 22 0.70 4.98 -12.37
CA CYS A 22 -0.50 4.23 -12.05
C CYS A 22 -1.77 5.10 -12.07
N GLY A 23 -1.65 6.39 -12.38
CA GLY A 23 -2.79 7.31 -12.41
C GLY A 23 -3.31 7.73 -11.04
N TRP A 24 -2.53 7.56 -9.99
CA TRP A 24 -2.89 7.97 -8.63
C TRP A 24 -2.46 9.41 -8.41
N THR A 25 -3.26 10.35 -8.91
CA THR A 25 -2.87 11.76 -8.98
C THR A 25 -3.12 12.56 -7.71
N SER A 26 -3.94 12.07 -6.79
CA SER A 26 -4.27 12.79 -5.57
C SER A 26 -3.08 13.07 -4.67
N TYR A 27 -2.01 12.28 -4.78
CA TYR A 27 -0.79 12.48 -4.01
C TYR A 27 0.19 13.49 -4.63
N LEU A 28 -0.05 13.92 -5.86
CA LEU A 28 0.95 14.64 -6.64
C LEU A 28 0.87 16.17 -6.51
N GLY A 29 -0.21 16.69 -5.93
CA GLY A 29 -0.46 18.12 -5.86
C GLY A 29 0.43 18.90 -4.88
N ASP A 30 0.91 18.24 -3.83
CA ASP A 30 1.68 18.88 -2.77
C ASP A 30 2.83 17.96 -2.34
N GLU A 31 4.01 18.24 -2.84
CA GLU A 31 5.19 17.40 -2.60
C GLU A 31 5.59 17.37 -1.12
N GLU A 32 5.53 18.50 -0.44
CA GLU A 32 5.90 18.56 0.98
C GLU A 32 4.91 17.80 1.85
N ARG A 33 3.64 17.82 1.49
CA ARG A 33 2.61 17.03 2.17
C ARG A 33 2.90 15.53 2.02
N LEU A 34 3.27 15.10 0.82
CA LEU A 34 3.64 13.70 0.58
C LEU A 34 4.89 13.33 1.37
N ARG A 35 5.89 14.21 1.40
CA ARG A 35 7.11 13.98 2.19
C ARG A 35 6.77 13.74 3.66
N ARG A 36 5.89 14.58 4.23
CA ARG A 36 5.44 14.41 5.61
C ARG A 36 4.69 13.09 5.80
N ALA A 37 3.83 12.74 4.87
CA ALA A 37 3.07 11.49 4.95
C ALA A 37 3.98 10.26 4.93
N LEU A 38 5.00 10.26 4.06
CA LEU A 38 5.99 9.18 4.04
C LEU A 38 6.72 9.09 5.39
N GLY A 39 7.15 10.24 5.92
CA GLY A 39 7.87 10.28 7.19
C GLY A 39 7.04 9.85 8.40
N ARG A 40 5.73 9.91 8.31
CA ARG A 40 4.80 9.52 9.38
C ARG A 40 4.21 8.13 9.17
N SER A 41 4.60 7.45 8.13
CA SER A 41 4.12 6.10 7.87
C SER A 41 4.72 5.12 8.88
N LEU A 42 3.90 4.19 9.34
CA LEU A 42 4.34 3.17 10.27
C LEU A 42 5.35 2.23 9.62
N PHE A 43 5.12 1.89 8.35
CA PHE A 43 5.95 0.94 7.64
C PHE A 43 5.92 1.27 6.16
N LEU A 44 7.11 1.42 5.58
CA LEU A 44 7.31 1.62 4.15
C LEU A 44 8.25 0.54 3.66
N LEU A 45 7.73 -0.41 2.91
CA LEU A 45 8.53 -1.50 2.34
C LEU A 45 8.54 -1.37 0.83
N GLY A 46 9.72 -1.30 0.26
CA GLY A 46 9.90 -1.16 -1.19
C GLY A 46 10.45 -2.42 -1.83
N ALA A 47 10.05 -2.63 -3.07
CA ALA A 47 10.66 -3.59 -3.98
C ALA A 47 11.60 -2.82 -4.89
N PHE A 48 12.84 -3.26 -4.97
CA PHE A 48 13.88 -2.61 -5.77
C PHE A 48 14.41 -3.57 -6.81
N GLU A 49 14.53 -3.10 -8.05
CA GLU A 49 15.09 -3.86 -9.15
C GLU A 49 16.38 -3.16 -9.55
N ASP A 50 17.53 -3.83 -9.30
CA ASP A 50 18.85 -3.25 -9.56
C ASP A 50 19.03 -1.86 -8.94
N GLY A 51 18.51 -1.68 -7.75
CA GLY A 51 18.61 -0.44 -6.99
C GLY A 51 17.51 0.59 -7.22
N ALA A 52 16.64 0.39 -8.21
CA ALA A 52 15.54 1.31 -8.50
C ALA A 52 14.24 0.84 -7.86
N LEU A 53 13.50 1.76 -7.22
CA LEU A 53 12.20 1.44 -6.62
C LEU A 53 11.19 1.13 -7.72
N VAL A 54 10.58 -0.05 -7.66
CA VAL A 54 9.60 -0.49 -8.66
C VAL A 54 8.20 -0.73 -8.10
N GLY A 55 8.07 -0.78 -6.80
CA GLY A 55 6.78 -0.92 -6.13
C GLY A 55 6.97 -0.78 -4.64
N PHE A 56 5.88 -0.55 -3.92
CA PHE A 56 5.96 -0.42 -2.46
C PHE A 56 4.61 -0.64 -1.80
N VAL A 57 4.67 -0.88 -0.50
CA VAL A 57 3.52 -0.90 0.38
C VAL A 57 3.72 0.12 1.49
N ARG A 58 2.68 0.89 1.78
CA ARG A 58 2.70 1.92 2.82
C ARG A 58 1.61 1.62 3.84
N CYS A 59 2.01 1.50 5.10
CA CYS A 59 1.10 1.20 6.19
C CYS A 59 1.08 2.31 7.21
N VAL A 60 -0.08 2.54 7.81
CA VAL A 60 -0.29 3.49 8.91
C VAL A 60 -0.99 2.77 10.06
N GLY A 61 -0.92 3.32 11.26
CA GLY A 61 -1.52 2.72 12.45
C GLY A 61 -0.56 2.77 13.62
N ASP A 62 -0.91 2.12 14.71
CA ASP A 62 -0.04 2.06 15.89
C ASP A 62 0.91 0.86 15.86
N GLY A 63 0.64 -0.14 15.01
CA GLY A 63 1.47 -1.34 14.94
C GLY A 63 1.27 -2.31 16.08
N GLU A 64 0.39 -1.98 17.03
CA GLU A 64 0.10 -2.82 18.19
C GLU A 64 -1.31 -3.41 18.08
N HIS A 65 -2.30 -2.57 17.88
CA HIS A 65 -3.71 -2.96 17.80
C HIS A 65 -4.29 -2.82 16.40
N ILE A 66 -3.75 -1.93 15.58
CA ILE A 66 -4.28 -1.64 14.25
C ILE A 66 -3.17 -1.33 13.26
N VAL A 67 -3.30 -1.90 12.07
CA VAL A 67 -2.53 -1.55 10.89
C VAL A 67 -3.48 -1.40 9.72
N TYR A 68 -3.36 -0.29 9.02
CA TYR A 68 -4.10 -0.01 7.79
C TYR A 68 -3.10 0.06 6.64
N VAL A 69 -3.30 -0.77 5.63
CA VAL A 69 -2.51 -0.70 4.40
C VAL A 69 -3.12 0.38 3.52
N GLN A 70 -2.43 1.53 3.45
CA GLN A 70 -2.90 2.68 2.69
C GLN A 70 -2.63 2.53 1.20
N ASP A 71 -1.42 2.11 0.85
CA ASP A 71 -1.02 1.97 -0.54
C ASP A 71 -0.34 0.62 -0.74
N LEU A 72 -0.72 -0.08 -1.79
CA LEU A 72 0.03 -1.18 -2.37
C LEU A 72 0.07 -0.89 -3.86
N ILE A 73 1.24 -0.64 -4.40
CA ILE A 73 1.38 -0.15 -5.76
C ILE A 73 2.66 -0.68 -6.40
N VAL A 74 2.55 -1.09 -7.66
CA VAL A 74 3.66 -1.62 -8.44
C VAL A 74 3.64 -0.93 -9.81
N ARG A 75 4.80 -0.58 -10.34
CA ARG A 75 4.89 0.01 -11.69
C ARG A 75 4.12 -0.86 -12.68
N PRO A 76 3.31 -0.27 -13.57
CA PRO A 76 2.45 -1.06 -14.47
C PRO A 76 3.21 -2.10 -15.29
N ALA A 77 4.41 -1.78 -15.77
CA ALA A 77 5.22 -2.69 -16.57
C ALA A 77 5.68 -3.94 -15.79
N LEU A 78 5.65 -3.89 -14.46
CA LEU A 78 6.14 -4.97 -13.61
C LEU A 78 5.04 -5.66 -12.80
N GLN A 79 3.78 -5.32 -13.06
CA GLN A 79 2.65 -5.98 -12.43
C GLN A 79 2.53 -7.43 -12.90
N ARG A 80 1.86 -8.27 -12.09
CA ARG A 80 1.65 -9.69 -12.35
C ARG A 80 2.93 -10.53 -12.36
N ARG A 81 3.96 -10.07 -11.67
CA ARG A 81 5.24 -10.77 -11.51
C ARG A 81 5.51 -11.15 -10.05
N GLY A 82 4.48 -11.12 -9.20
CA GLY A 82 4.60 -11.51 -7.80
C GLY A 82 5.12 -10.44 -6.86
N ILE A 83 5.39 -9.22 -7.32
CA ILE A 83 5.92 -8.15 -6.47
C ILE A 83 4.90 -7.75 -5.40
N GLY A 84 3.67 -7.46 -5.78
CA GLY A 84 2.61 -7.09 -4.83
C GLY A 84 2.33 -8.19 -3.82
N ARG A 85 2.34 -9.44 -4.28
CA ARG A 85 2.14 -10.59 -3.41
C ARG A 85 3.25 -10.70 -2.36
N GLU A 86 4.51 -10.51 -2.77
CA GLU A 86 5.64 -10.57 -1.84
C GLU A 86 5.63 -9.41 -0.86
N LEU A 87 5.31 -8.19 -1.32
CA LEU A 87 5.15 -7.05 -0.44
C LEU A 87 4.10 -7.33 0.65
N MET A 88 2.93 -7.82 0.26
CA MET A 88 1.86 -8.14 1.22
C MET A 88 2.21 -9.30 2.12
N ARG A 89 2.96 -10.30 1.61
CA ARG A 89 3.44 -11.40 2.46
C ARG A 89 4.31 -10.88 3.60
N GLN A 90 5.26 -10.00 3.26
CA GLN A 90 6.16 -9.43 4.26
C GLN A 90 5.42 -8.53 5.26
N VAL A 91 4.48 -7.74 4.80
CA VAL A 91 3.65 -6.91 5.69
C VAL A 91 2.83 -7.79 6.64
N SER A 92 2.19 -8.81 6.11
CA SER A 92 1.37 -9.72 6.93
C SER A 92 2.20 -10.44 7.99
N GLU A 93 3.42 -10.85 7.63
CA GLU A 93 4.34 -11.48 8.57
C GLU A 93 4.85 -10.50 9.62
N HIS A 94 5.22 -9.27 9.20
CA HIS A 94 5.71 -8.25 10.09
C HIS A 94 4.68 -7.86 11.16
N PHE A 95 3.41 -7.82 10.79
CA PHE A 95 2.31 -7.42 11.67
C PHE A 95 1.43 -8.59 12.09
N ALA A 96 1.96 -9.80 12.13
CA ALA A 96 1.18 -11.01 12.42
C ALA A 96 0.44 -10.96 13.75
N GLY A 97 0.96 -10.23 14.74
CA GLY A 97 0.34 -10.11 16.05
C GLY A 97 -0.67 -8.98 16.19
N VAL A 98 -0.88 -8.18 15.16
CA VAL A 98 -1.79 -7.04 15.22
C VAL A 98 -3.23 -7.52 15.02
N ARG A 99 -4.13 -7.12 15.93
CA ARG A 99 -5.52 -7.59 15.93
C ARG A 99 -6.32 -7.09 14.73
N GLN A 100 -6.20 -5.81 14.40
CA GLN A 100 -6.92 -5.20 13.29
C GLN A 100 -5.96 -4.90 12.14
N PHE A 101 -6.04 -5.71 11.09
CA PHE A 101 -5.25 -5.51 9.88
C PHE A 101 -6.25 -5.35 8.74
N LEU A 102 -6.28 -4.18 8.12
CA LEU A 102 -7.30 -3.88 7.12
C LEU A 102 -6.76 -3.00 6.01
N LEU A 103 -7.51 -2.99 4.91
CA LEU A 103 -7.31 -2.08 3.80
C LEU A 103 -8.66 -1.83 3.13
N ILE A 104 -8.72 -0.78 2.35
CA ILE A 104 -9.91 -0.46 1.55
C ILE A 104 -9.47 -0.40 0.09
N THR A 105 -10.25 -1.02 -0.78
CA THR A 105 -10.06 -0.92 -2.21
C THR A 105 -11.41 -0.65 -2.87
N ASP A 106 -11.37 -0.14 -4.10
CA ASP A 106 -12.59 0.13 -4.86
C ASP A 106 -13.38 -1.17 -5.05
N ALA A 107 -14.66 -1.14 -4.66
CA ALA A 107 -15.53 -2.31 -4.78
C ALA A 107 -15.67 -2.80 -6.22
N GLU A 108 -15.49 -1.92 -7.20
CA GLU A 108 -15.62 -2.24 -8.61
C GLU A 108 -14.29 -2.67 -9.26
N ASP A 109 -13.18 -2.59 -8.52
CA ASP A 109 -11.88 -3.05 -9.02
C ASP A 109 -11.78 -4.57 -8.90
N ALA A 110 -12.22 -5.27 -9.94
CA ALA A 110 -12.28 -6.73 -9.94
C ALA A 110 -10.90 -7.37 -9.79
N VAL A 111 -9.86 -6.76 -10.36
CA VAL A 111 -8.49 -7.28 -10.31
C VAL A 111 -7.94 -7.21 -8.88
N SER A 112 -8.04 -6.04 -8.25
CA SER A 112 -7.56 -5.86 -6.87
C SER A 112 -8.35 -6.73 -5.89
N ASN A 113 -9.66 -6.81 -6.02
CA ASN A 113 -10.48 -7.63 -5.15
C ASN A 113 -10.13 -9.12 -5.28
N ALA A 114 -9.92 -9.61 -6.50
CA ALA A 114 -9.48 -10.99 -6.70
C ALA A 114 -8.10 -11.24 -6.07
N PHE A 115 -7.19 -10.28 -6.20
CA PHE A 115 -5.86 -10.38 -5.60
C PHE A 115 -5.93 -10.51 -4.08
N TYR A 116 -6.68 -9.62 -3.41
CA TYR A 116 -6.76 -9.65 -1.95
C TYR A 116 -7.43 -10.92 -1.43
N ARG A 117 -8.45 -11.42 -2.11
CA ARG A 117 -9.03 -12.71 -1.75
C ARG A 117 -8.04 -13.85 -1.94
N ALA A 118 -7.28 -13.83 -3.01
CA ALA A 118 -6.30 -14.88 -3.32
C ALA A 118 -5.19 -14.99 -2.27
N ILE A 119 -4.83 -13.88 -1.61
CA ILE A 119 -3.82 -13.89 -0.54
C ILE A 119 -4.42 -14.12 0.85
N GLY A 120 -5.72 -14.43 0.93
CA GLY A 120 -6.36 -14.84 2.17
C GLY A 120 -7.12 -13.78 2.94
N LEU A 121 -7.20 -12.56 2.42
CA LEU A 121 -8.01 -11.51 3.05
C LEU A 121 -9.50 -11.72 2.72
N LYS A 122 -10.35 -11.27 3.62
CA LYS A 122 -11.80 -11.41 3.49
C LYS A 122 -12.45 -10.03 3.56
N THR A 123 -13.57 -9.88 2.85
CA THR A 123 -14.39 -8.68 3.04
C THR A 123 -15.01 -8.71 4.42
N THR A 124 -15.43 -7.56 4.92
CA THR A 124 -16.07 -7.47 6.24
C THR A 124 -17.34 -8.31 6.31
N LEU A 125 -18.09 -8.40 5.22
CA LEU A 125 -19.31 -9.22 5.19
C LEU A 125 -19.00 -10.72 5.21
N GLY A 126 -17.87 -11.13 4.66
CA GLY A 126 -17.46 -12.54 4.63
C GLY A 126 -16.67 -13.00 5.86
N GLY A 127 -16.19 -12.06 6.68
CA GLY A 127 -15.42 -12.35 7.85
C GLY A 127 -16.10 -11.82 9.11
N TYR A 128 -15.74 -10.61 9.51
CA TYR A 128 -16.31 -9.95 10.67
C TYR A 128 -17.27 -8.86 10.18
N PRO A 129 -18.60 -9.05 10.30
CA PRO A 129 -19.56 -8.07 9.76
C PRO A 129 -19.41 -6.71 10.46
N CYS A 130 -18.99 -5.72 9.69
CA CYS A 130 -18.83 -4.35 10.18
C CYS A 130 -19.05 -3.39 9.03
N THR A 131 -19.24 -2.11 9.36
CA THR A 131 -19.49 -1.06 8.38
C THR A 131 -18.41 0.00 8.50
N ALA A 132 -17.88 0.45 7.37
CA ALA A 132 -16.98 1.58 7.34
C ALA A 132 -17.80 2.86 7.13
N TYR A 133 -17.47 3.90 7.91
CA TYR A 133 -18.03 5.24 7.74
C TYR A 133 -16.90 6.16 7.35
N PHE A 134 -17.12 7.01 6.37
CA PHE A 134 -16.10 7.95 5.94
C PHE A 134 -16.75 9.28 5.54
N ARG A 135 -15.92 10.28 5.47
CA ARG A 135 -16.32 11.61 5.02
C ARG A 135 -15.64 11.88 3.69
N ASP A 136 -16.43 12.26 2.68
CA ASP A 136 -15.87 12.69 1.42
C ASP A 136 -15.09 13.99 1.60
N LEU A 137 -13.90 14.03 1.02
CA LEU A 137 -13.07 15.22 0.99
C LEU A 137 -12.92 15.66 -0.45
N PRO A 138 -12.92 16.95 -0.72
CA PRO A 138 -12.67 17.43 -2.07
C PRO A 138 -11.29 17.01 -2.53
N GLU A 139 -11.17 16.70 -3.81
CA GLU A 139 -9.87 16.44 -4.40
C GLU A 139 -8.99 17.68 -4.33
N ALA A 140 -7.74 17.46 -3.99
CA ALA A 140 -6.77 18.54 -3.89
C ALA A 140 -6.26 18.96 -5.25
#